data_61d71c7e2832dcb24d967d8f772c2667
#
_entry.id   61d71c7e2832dcb24d967d8f772c2667
#
_cell.length_a   1.000
_cell.length_b   1.000
_cell.length_c   1.000
_cell.angle_alpha   90.00
_cell.angle_beta   90.00
_cell.angle_gamma   90.00
#
_symmetry.space_group_name_H-M   'P 1'
#
loop_
_entity.id
_entity.type
_entity.pdbx_description
1 polymer ?
#
loop_
_entity_poly.entity_id
_entity_poly.type
_entity_poly.pdbx_seq_one_letter_code
_entity_poly.pdbx_strand_id
1 'polypeptide(L)'
;MHNNRHNIFAAAWQQSCRWGRAIRRQTASLLAAVVVTTLIFTLACEREPVLHLHEGAEPIDINIPIINLDLSTYWDYEFVYGVTYDWKAEWYYGWDAIDYQIFGNIGYTEPKVFNLRRYFTFHTPFAPHTQVIANTVTGNSFQGKYNFGFWDLLVWNDVVTIDGIQSLNFDEATTLDYVTAYTNQTMVPTRYQAPKYTRAFYEPEALFSAYEQAIEVNENLDGFEYDPVRDLWVKRLDMLLKPVTYIYLPQIILHNNHNKIVNVDGSGNLSGMARTVNINTGISGSDAVTVHYNVRFKPYCLKDQEVVDIIGGRLMTFGMCDLNPNAITRQEDIPENRRHFMDVTMLFNNGIDSTFVFDVTDQVRQKYKGGVLTIELDMDTIPVPSRSGGSAFDAVVKDYEDGGTHEFEM
;
A
#
# COMPACT_ATOMS: atom_id res chain seq x y z
N MET A 1 22.57 -75.19 -44.99
CA MET A 1 22.40 -73.86 -44.26
C MET A 1 21.89 -72.79 -45.22
N HIS A 2 20.68 -72.92 -45.79
CA HIS A 2 20.25 -71.90 -46.74
C HIS A 2 18.73 -71.58 -46.71
N ASN A 3 18.00 -71.96 -45.62
CA ASN A 3 16.53 -71.79 -45.59
C ASN A 3 15.99 -70.85 -44.50
N ASN A 4 16.86 -70.12 -43.77
CA ASN A 4 16.38 -69.28 -42.63
C ASN A 4 16.34 -67.77 -42.91
N ARG A 5 16.84 -67.29 -44.08
CA ARG A 5 16.89 -65.84 -44.34
C ARG A 5 15.56 -65.32 -44.98
N HIS A 6 14.80 -66.15 -45.67
CA HIS A 6 13.55 -65.73 -46.35
C HIS A 6 12.39 -65.45 -45.33
N ASN A 7 12.36 -66.20 -44.24
CA ASN A 7 11.27 -66.02 -43.26
C ASN A 7 11.38 -64.75 -42.41
N ILE A 8 12.59 -64.22 -42.21
CA ILE A 8 12.78 -63.01 -41.41
C ILE A 8 12.36 -61.78 -42.18
N PHE A 9 12.62 -61.71 -43.44
CA PHE A 9 12.19 -60.60 -44.29
C PHE A 9 10.67 -60.55 -44.55
N ALA A 10 9.99 -61.68 -44.65
CA ALA A 10 8.53 -61.71 -44.72
C ALA A 10 7.84 -61.26 -43.45
N ALA A 11 8.35 -61.65 -42.31
CA ALA A 11 7.81 -61.21 -41.00
C ALA A 11 8.01 -59.70 -40.74
N ALA A 12 9.20 -59.19 -41.11
CA ALA A 12 9.49 -57.75 -40.97
C ALA A 12 8.64 -56.88 -41.90
N TRP A 13 8.39 -57.36 -43.11
CA TRP A 13 7.53 -56.65 -44.09
C TRP A 13 6.03 -56.69 -43.72
N GLN A 14 5.54 -57.78 -43.14
CA GLN A 14 4.18 -57.81 -42.57
C GLN A 14 4.01 -56.95 -41.36
N GLN A 15 5.03 -56.80 -40.50
CA GLN A 15 5.01 -55.96 -39.34
C GLN A 15 5.04 -54.47 -39.73
N SER A 16 5.85 -54.06 -40.70
CA SER A 16 5.87 -52.69 -41.24
C SER A 16 4.55 -52.28 -41.89
N CYS A 17 3.90 -53.21 -42.62
CA CYS A 17 2.58 -52.95 -43.17
C CYS A 17 1.44 -52.86 -42.14
N ARG A 18 1.58 -53.53 -41.01
CA ARG A 18 0.65 -53.37 -39.87
C ARG A 18 0.82 -52.03 -39.18
N TRP A 19 2.05 -51.59 -38.97
CA TRP A 19 2.36 -50.27 -38.40
C TRP A 19 1.92 -49.13 -39.30
N GLY A 20 2.16 -49.19 -40.59
CA GLY A 20 1.69 -48.20 -41.54
C GLY A 20 0.16 -48.08 -41.62
N ARG A 21 -0.58 -49.20 -41.42
CA ARG A 21 -2.05 -49.16 -41.32
C ARG A 21 -2.57 -48.63 -39.99
N ALA A 22 -1.86 -48.88 -38.89
CA ALA A 22 -2.19 -48.34 -37.56
C ALA A 22 -1.96 -46.81 -37.54
N ILE A 23 -0.82 -46.33 -38.06
CA ILE A 23 -0.51 -44.90 -38.14
C ILE A 23 -1.53 -44.18 -39.06
N ARG A 24 -1.88 -44.73 -40.21
CA ARG A 24 -2.91 -44.14 -41.09
C ARG A 24 -4.31 -44.10 -40.45
N ARG A 25 -4.66 -45.07 -39.60
CA ARG A 25 -5.93 -45.03 -38.85
C ARG A 25 -5.91 -44.00 -37.73
N GLN A 26 -4.80 -43.83 -37.04
CA GLN A 26 -4.66 -42.82 -36.01
C GLN A 26 -4.62 -41.38 -36.59
N THR A 27 -3.94 -41.15 -37.69
CA THR A 27 -3.93 -39.85 -38.36
C THR A 27 -5.31 -39.53 -38.99
N ALA A 28 -6.03 -40.51 -39.53
CA ALA A 28 -7.39 -40.29 -40.02
C ALA A 28 -8.39 -39.98 -38.88
N SER A 29 -8.25 -40.60 -37.71
CA SER A 29 -9.11 -40.31 -36.54
C SER A 29 -8.78 -38.95 -35.93
N LEU A 30 -7.51 -38.55 -35.89
CA LEU A 30 -7.10 -37.22 -35.45
C LEU A 30 -7.58 -36.12 -36.41
N LEU A 31 -7.47 -36.34 -37.73
CA LEU A 31 -8.01 -35.40 -38.70
C LEU A 31 -9.54 -35.30 -38.63
N ALA A 32 -10.24 -36.42 -38.44
CA ALA A 32 -11.68 -36.41 -38.24
C ALA A 32 -12.07 -35.68 -36.94
N ALA A 33 -11.33 -35.87 -35.85
CA ALA A 33 -11.56 -35.17 -34.60
C ALA A 33 -11.34 -33.64 -34.74
N VAL A 34 -10.27 -33.22 -35.45
CA VAL A 34 -10.00 -31.80 -35.73
C VAL A 34 -11.09 -31.19 -36.62
N VAL A 35 -11.54 -31.89 -37.62
CA VAL A 35 -12.63 -31.43 -38.52
C VAL A 35 -13.95 -31.33 -37.75
N VAL A 36 -14.26 -32.29 -36.88
CA VAL A 36 -15.48 -32.24 -36.06
C VAL A 36 -15.41 -31.10 -35.05
N THR A 37 -14.24 -30.88 -34.41
CA THR A 37 -14.06 -29.76 -33.48
C THR A 37 -14.16 -28.42 -34.20
N THR A 38 -13.53 -28.25 -35.36
CA THR A 38 -13.69 -27.04 -36.18
C THR A 38 -15.12 -26.82 -36.66
N LEU A 39 -15.83 -27.87 -37.02
CA LEU A 39 -17.26 -27.78 -37.39
C LEU A 39 -18.13 -27.39 -36.17
N ILE A 40 -17.84 -27.92 -35.00
CA ILE A 40 -18.55 -27.53 -33.78
C ILE A 40 -18.27 -26.06 -33.45
N PHE A 41 -17.04 -25.58 -33.58
CA PHE A 41 -16.71 -24.18 -33.39
C PHE A 41 -17.32 -23.25 -34.44
N THR A 42 -17.46 -23.68 -35.69
CA THR A 42 -18.10 -22.87 -36.73
C THR A 42 -19.63 -22.90 -36.65
N LEU A 43 -20.22 -23.96 -36.08
CA LEU A 43 -21.66 -24.02 -35.81
C LEU A 43 -22.04 -23.33 -34.49
N ALA A 44 -21.09 -23.19 -33.55
CA ALA A 44 -21.27 -22.41 -32.31
C ALA A 44 -21.18 -20.89 -32.55
N CYS A 45 -20.72 -20.43 -33.71
CA CYS A 45 -21.00 -19.10 -34.20
C CYS A 45 -22.44 -19.05 -34.77
N GLU A 46 -23.41 -19.41 -33.93
CA GLU A 46 -24.76 -18.97 -34.23
C GLU A 46 -24.73 -17.43 -34.24
N ARG A 47 -25.14 -16.87 -35.37
CA ARG A 47 -25.45 -15.47 -35.50
C ARG A 47 -26.28 -15.11 -34.27
N GLU A 48 -25.85 -14.09 -33.55
CA GLU A 48 -26.70 -13.45 -32.56
C GLU A 48 -28.10 -13.39 -33.13
N PRO A 49 -29.12 -13.89 -32.40
CA PRO A 49 -30.48 -13.77 -32.87
C PRO A 49 -30.66 -12.34 -33.26
N VAL A 50 -31.02 -12.08 -34.51
CA VAL A 50 -31.35 -10.73 -34.97
C VAL A 50 -32.38 -10.25 -33.96
N LEU A 51 -32.02 -9.32 -33.10
CA LEU A 51 -32.95 -8.60 -32.24
C LEU A 51 -34.01 -8.12 -33.24
N HIS A 52 -35.14 -8.81 -33.29
CA HIS A 52 -36.30 -8.32 -34.01
C HIS A 52 -36.74 -7.04 -33.28
N LEU A 53 -36.15 -5.93 -33.70
CA LEU A 53 -36.75 -4.64 -33.49
C LEU A 53 -38.15 -4.78 -34.02
N HIS A 54 -39.16 -4.75 -33.16
CA HIS A 54 -40.54 -4.73 -33.60
C HIS A 54 -40.63 -3.59 -34.62
N GLU A 55 -40.99 -3.93 -35.85
CA GLU A 55 -41.27 -2.93 -36.88
C GLU A 55 -42.25 -1.93 -36.32
N GLY A 56 -41.84 -0.69 -36.10
CA GLY A 56 -42.62 0.37 -35.50
C GLY A 56 -42.21 0.86 -34.11
N ALA A 57 -41.18 0.26 -33.47
CA ALA A 57 -40.55 0.87 -32.31
C ALA A 57 -39.65 2.03 -32.78
N GLU A 58 -40.04 3.25 -32.49
CA GLU A 58 -39.10 4.37 -32.62
C GLU A 58 -37.83 4.06 -31.80
N PRO A 59 -36.65 4.35 -32.34
CA PRO A 59 -35.43 4.19 -31.55
C PRO A 59 -35.54 4.96 -30.26
N ILE A 60 -35.63 4.26 -29.14
CA ILE A 60 -35.56 4.89 -27.84
C ILE A 60 -34.18 5.48 -27.77
N ASP A 61 -34.12 6.81 -27.81
CA ASP A 61 -32.87 7.55 -27.57
C ASP A 61 -32.51 7.34 -26.10
N ILE A 62 -31.77 6.29 -25.84
CA ILE A 62 -31.32 5.97 -24.47
C ILE A 62 -30.26 7.00 -24.13
N ASN A 63 -30.65 8.08 -23.51
CA ASN A 63 -29.73 9.01 -22.89
C ASN A 63 -28.93 8.26 -21.83
N ILE A 64 -27.68 7.92 -22.15
CA ILE A 64 -26.79 7.22 -21.23
C ILE A 64 -26.51 8.16 -20.06
N PRO A 65 -26.92 7.82 -18.83
CA PRO A 65 -26.71 8.70 -17.69
C PRO A 65 -25.22 8.94 -17.47
N ILE A 66 -24.88 10.18 -17.13
CA ILE A 66 -23.53 10.57 -16.73
C ILE A 66 -23.51 10.66 -15.22
N ILE A 67 -22.54 9.96 -14.60
CA ILE A 67 -22.27 10.06 -13.18
C ILE A 67 -21.18 11.10 -12.98
N ASN A 68 -21.45 12.13 -12.18
CA ASN A 68 -20.44 13.03 -11.68
C ASN A 68 -19.84 12.45 -10.41
N LEU A 69 -18.53 12.30 -10.39
CA LEU A 69 -17.75 12.02 -9.19
C LEU A 69 -17.28 13.34 -8.61
N ASP A 70 -17.75 13.67 -7.41
CA ASP A 70 -17.17 14.74 -6.63
C ASP A 70 -16.20 14.10 -5.65
N LEU A 71 -14.90 14.28 -5.91
CA LEU A 71 -13.82 13.72 -5.10
C LEU A 71 -13.52 14.69 -3.98
N SER A 72 -14.02 14.43 -2.78
CA SER A 72 -13.60 15.19 -1.61
C SER A 72 -12.46 14.46 -0.90
N THR A 73 -11.33 15.14 -0.74
CA THR A 73 -10.18 14.63 0.01
C THR A 73 -10.29 15.08 1.45
N TYR A 74 -10.27 14.13 2.38
CA TYR A 74 -10.23 14.44 3.80
C TYR A 74 -8.79 14.73 4.21
N TRP A 75 -8.50 16.01 4.46
CA TRP A 75 -7.21 16.48 4.97
C TRP A 75 -7.32 16.73 6.46
N ASP A 76 -7.04 15.71 7.25
CA ASP A 76 -6.91 15.92 8.68
C ASP A 76 -5.43 15.89 9.05
N TYR A 77 -4.87 17.07 9.29
CA TYR A 77 -3.52 17.23 9.83
C TYR A 77 -3.47 16.93 11.32
N GLU A 78 -4.63 16.84 11.94
CA GLU A 78 -4.81 16.44 13.32
C GLU A 78 -5.17 14.96 13.33
N PHE A 79 -4.29 14.15 13.89
CA PHE A 79 -4.48 12.71 13.92
C PHE A 79 -5.73 12.37 14.73
N VAL A 80 -6.74 11.79 14.08
CA VAL A 80 -8.02 11.47 14.72
C VAL A 80 -8.02 10.05 15.24
N TYR A 81 -8.17 9.91 16.56
CA TYR A 81 -8.30 8.62 17.25
C TYR A 81 -9.71 8.36 17.78
N GLY A 82 -10.73 8.85 17.13
CA GLY A 82 -12.08 8.96 17.68
C GLY A 82 -12.26 10.16 18.60
N VAL A 83 -11.15 10.79 19.04
CA VAL A 83 -11.04 12.07 19.73
C VAL A 83 -9.96 12.86 19.02
N THR A 84 -10.14 14.14 18.82
CA THR A 84 -9.12 14.99 18.21
C THR A 84 -7.83 14.91 19.02
N TYR A 85 -6.73 14.47 18.39
CA TYR A 85 -5.42 14.41 19.00
C TYR A 85 -4.59 15.63 18.59
N ASP A 86 -4.23 16.47 19.57
CA ASP A 86 -3.39 17.64 19.32
C ASP A 86 -1.91 17.26 19.39
N TRP A 87 -1.35 16.80 18.28
CA TRP A 87 0.05 16.46 18.18
C TRP A 87 0.99 17.64 18.43
N LYS A 88 0.56 18.88 18.22
CA LYS A 88 1.37 20.09 18.43
C LYS A 88 1.72 20.31 19.90
N ALA A 89 0.84 19.88 20.81
CA ALA A 89 1.10 19.96 22.24
C ALA A 89 2.21 18.99 22.69
N GLU A 90 2.42 17.89 21.96
CA GLU A 90 3.43 16.88 22.27
C GLU A 90 4.72 17.06 21.45
N TRP A 91 4.73 17.90 20.40
CA TRP A 91 5.84 18.04 19.47
C TRP A 91 6.80 19.16 19.87
N TYR A 92 7.85 18.83 20.59
CA TYR A 92 8.85 19.79 21.09
C TYR A 92 9.98 20.10 20.11
N TYR A 93 10.21 19.19 19.14
CA TYR A 93 11.24 19.35 18.11
C TYR A 93 11.02 20.60 17.25
N GLY A 94 9.75 20.94 16.99
CA GLY A 94 9.38 22.03 16.10
C GLY A 94 9.68 21.73 14.64
N TRP A 95 9.41 22.69 13.73
CA TRP A 95 9.64 22.53 12.28
C TRP A 95 10.20 23.83 11.71
N ASP A 96 11.41 23.79 11.20
CA ASP A 96 12.10 24.95 10.61
C ASP A 96 12.32 24.81 9.10
N ALA A 97 12.93 25.81 8.47
CA ALA A 97 13.17 25.82 7.02
C ALA A 97 14.12 24.70 6.55
N ILE A 98 15.02 24.23 7.43
CA ILE A 98 15.92 23.11 7.12
C ILE A 98 15.14 21.80 7.18
N ASP A 99 14.21 21.66 8.13
CA ASP A 99 13.35 20.49 8.23
C ASP A 99 12.46 20.35 6.97
N TYR A 100 11.94 21.48 6.45
CA TYR A 100 11.23 21.46 5.16
C TYR A 100 12.10 20.97 3.98
N GLN A 101 13.38 21.25 3.99
CA GLN A 101 14.31 20.80 2.95
C GLN A 101 14.61 19.29 3.08
N ILE A 102 14.72 18.78 4.30
CA ILE A 102 15.09 17.39 4.58
C ILE A 102 13.87 16.46 4.53
N PHE A 103 12.76 16.86 5.15
CA PHE A 103 11.60 15.99 5.39
C PHE A 103 10.36 16.40 4.57
N GLY A 104 10.37 17.55 3.91
CA GLY A 104 9.20 18.11 3.23
C GLY A 104 8.18 18.72 4.20
N ASN A 105 6.90 18.63 3.86
CA ASN A 105 5.83 19.10 4.73
C ASN A 105 5.67 18.20 5.94
N ILE A 106 5.39 18.79 7.12
CA ILE A 106 5.13 18.00 8.32
C ILE A 106 3.87 17.14 8.17
N GLY A 107 2.82 17.68 7.56
CA GLY A 107 1.56 16.98 7.27
C GLY A 107 1.47 16.47 5.84
N TYR A 108 0.28 16.07 5.45
CA TYR A 108 -0.01 15.67 4.07
C TYR A 108 -0.03 16.87 3.13
N THR A 109 0.30 16.63 1.87
CA THR A 109 0.15 17.61 0.80
C THR A 109 -1.09 17.25 -0.01
N GLU A 110 -1.92 18.24 -0.32
CA GLU A 110 -3.13 18.06 -1.11
C GLU A 110 -2.81 17.50 -2.50
N PRO A 111 -3.33 16.32 -2.89
CA PRO A 111 -3.14 15.78 -4.23
C PRO A 111 -3.96 16.58 -5.25
N LYS A 112 -3.44 16.66 -6.46
CA LYS A 112 -4.08 17.36 -7.58
C LYS A 112 -4.45 16.41 -8.71
N VAL A 113 -3.90 15.21 -8.71
CA VAL A 113 -4.11 14.20 -9.73
C VAL A 113 -4.50 12.90 -9.05
N PHE A 114 -5.49 12.24 -9.63
CA PHE A 114 -6.03 11.00 -9.08
C PHE A 114 -6.09 9.93 -10.17
N ASN A 115 -5.90 8.69 -9.77
CA ASN A 115 -6.15 7.51 -10.56
C ASN A 115 -7.56 7.01 -10.23
N LEU A 116 -8.37 6.82 -11.25
CA LEU A 116 -9.71 6.26 -11.15
C LEU A 116 -9.77 4.95 -11.91
N ARG A 117 -10.19 3.88 -11.24
CA ARG A 117 -10.55 2.62 -11.86
C ARG A 117 -12.05 2.42 -11.74
N ARG A 118 -12.69 2.20 -12.88
CA ARG A 118 -14.13 1.90 -12.98
C ARG A 118 -14.28 0.45 -13.40
N TYR A 119 -14.89 -0.34 -12.56
CA TYR A 119 -15.13 -1.76 -12.79
C TYR A 119 -16.60 -1.97 -13.15
N PHE A 120 -16.84 -2.51 -14.32
CA PHE A 120 -18.16 -2.87 -14.78
C PHE A 120 -18.29 -4.37 -14.86
N THR A 121 -19.14 -4.96 -14.05
CA THR A 121 -19.39 -6.40 -14.05
C THR A 121 -20.70 -6.68 -14.78
N PHE A 122 -20.60 -7.47 -15.83
CA PHE A 122 -21.76 -7.97 -16.56
C PHE A 122 -21.76 -9.48 -16.58
N HIS A 123 -22.95 -10.04 -16.58
CA HIS A 123 -23.12 -11.49 -16.62
C HIS A 123 -23.30 -11.95 -18.05
N THR A 124 -22.43 -12.83 -18.49
CA THR A 124 -22.64 -13.62 -19.70
C THR A 124 -23.26 -14.96 -19.32
N PRO A 125 -23.87 -15.71 -20.28
CA PRO A 125 -24.41 -17.03 -20.00
C PRO A 125 -23.38 -18.03 -19.45
N PHE A 126 -22.10 -17.76 -19.57
CA PHE A 126 -21.01 -18.67 -19.21
C PHE A 126 -20.25 -18.28 -17.93
N ALA A 127 -20.12 -16.98 -17.66
CA ALA A 127 -19.44 -16.49 -16.47
C ALA A 127 -19.67 -14.98 -16.29
N PRO A 128 -19.56 -14.44 -15.07
CA PRO A 128 -19.42 -13.02 -14.87
C PRO A 128 -18.13 -12.54 -15.56
N HIS A 129 -18.20 -11.41 -16.23
CA HIS A 129 -17.06 -10.77 -16.87
C HIS A 129 -16.94 -9.33 -16.36
N THR A 130 -15.72 -8.93 -16.02
CA THR A 130 -15.47 -7.58 -15.53
C THR A 130 -14.61 -6.82 -16.52
N GLN A 131 -15.11 -5.65 -16.90
CA GLN A 131 -14.37 -4.66 -17.65
C GLN A 131 -13.78 -3.62 -16.73
N VAL A 132 -12.50 -3.35 -16.86
CA VAL A 132 -11.80 -2.30 -16.10
C VAL A 132 -11.53 -1.12 -17.03
N ILE A 133 -11.94 0.07 -16.61
CA ILE A 133 -11.70 1.31 -17.33
C ILE A 133 -10.83 2.20 -16.43
N ALA A 134 -9.61 2.48 -16.87
CA ALA A 134 -8.65 3.31 -16.17
C ALA A 134 -8.74 4.76 -16.65
N ASN A 135 -8.76 5.70 -15.73
CA ASN A 135 -8.72 7.12 -15.99
C ASN A 135 -7.71 7.81 -15.06
N THR A 136 -7.08 8.87 -15.54
CA THR A 136 -6.37 9.83 -14.72
C THR A 136 -7.18 11.10 -14.67
N VAL A 137 -7.43 11.60 -13.46
CA VAL A 137 -8.30 12.74 -13.19
C VAL A 137 -7.44 13.88 -12.63
N THR A 138 -7.49 15.04 -13.26
CA THR A 138 -6.86 16.25 -12.74
C THR A 138 -7.93 17.13 -12.10
N GLY A 139 -7.68 17.58 -10.88
CA GLY A 139 -8.67 18.27 -10.06
C GLY A 139 -9.53 17.29 -9.24
N ASN A 140 -10.65 17.77 -8.74
CA ASN A 140 -11.49 17.08 -7.76
C ASN A 140 -12.82 16.55 -8.30
N SER A 141 -13.01 16.51 -9.62
CA SER A 141 -14.25 16.04 -10.23
C SER A 141 -13.99 15.25 -11.51
N PHE A 142 -14.84 14.27 -11.78
CA PHE A 142 -14.81 13.47 -12.98
C PHE A 142 -16.22 13.25 -13.53
N GLN A 143 -16.37 13.36 -14.84
CA GLN A 143 -17.58 13.04 -15.56
C GLN A 143 -17.32 11.89 -16.53
N GLY A 144 -18.12 10.85 -16.49
CA GLY A 144 -17.98 9.70 -17.35
C GLY A 144 -19.31 9.12 -17.81
N LYS A 145 -19.27 8.37 -18.89
CA LYS A 145 -20.40 7.58 -19.35
C LYS A 145 -20.40 6.22 -18.66
N TYR A 146 -21.56 5.76 -18.26
CA TYR A 146 -21.77 4.49 -17.58
C TYR A 146 -22.90 3.73 -18.26
N ASN A 147 -22.68 2.44 -18.52
CA ASN A 147 -23.73 1.55 -19.02
C ASN A 147 -24.68 1.17 -17.87
N PHE A 148 -25.88 0.74 -18.19
CA PHE A 148 -26.78 0.15 -17.22
C PHE A 148 -26.17 -1.10 -16.59
N GLY A 149 -26.26 -1.21 -15.27
CA GLY A 149 -25.72 -2.29 -14.49
C GLY A 149 -25.05 -1.81 -13.21
N PHE A 150 -24.15 -2.65 -12.66
CA PHE A 150 -23.45 -2.37 -11.42
C PHE A 150 -22.01 -1.98 -11.71
N TRP A 151 -21.58 -0.93 -11.03
CA TRP A 151 -20.23 -0.40 -11.12
C TRP A 151 -19.57 -0.36 -9.76
N ASP A 152 -18.29 -0.67 -9.73
CA ASP A 152 -17.43 -0.38 -8.60
C ASP A 152 -16.41 0.68 -9.01
N LEU A 153 -16.14 1.61 -8.11
CA LEU A 153 -15.23 2.74 -8.34
C LEU A 153 -14.15 2.75 -7.29
N LEU A 154 -12.91 2.70 -7.73
CA LEU A 154 -11.74 2.85 -6.89
C LEU A 154 -10.98 4.10 -7.32
N VAL A 155 -10.73 4.99 -6.37
CA VAL A 155 -9.98 6.23 -6.57
C VAL A 155 -8.81 6.27 -5.60
N TRP A 156 -7.65 6.68 -6.08
CA TRP A 156 -6.50 7.02 -5.24
C TRP A 156 -5.70 8.16 -5.87
N ASN A 157 -4.96 8.91 -5.07
CA ASN A 157 -4.13 9.98 -5.59
C ASN A 157 -2.95 9.46 -6.39
N ASP A 158 -2.56 10.19 -7.41
CA ASP A 158 -1.28 9.98 -8.07
C ASP A 158 -0.14 10.34 -7.13
N VAL A 159 0.98 9.63 -7.27
CA VAL A 159 2.12 9.77 -6.36
C VAL A 159 2.92 11.00 -6.77
N VAL A 160 3.05 11.95 -5.85
CA VAL A 160 3.95 13.07 -6.03
C VAL A 160 5.36 12.61 -5.66
N THR A 161 6.20 12.39 -6.65
CA THR A 161 7.61 12.03 -6.43
C THR A 161 8.36 13.16 -5.75
N ILE A 162 9.04 12.86 -4.65
CA ILE A 162 10.01 13.77 -4.04
C ILE A 162 11.36 13.47 -4.70
N ASP A 163 12.01 14.51 -5.28
CA ASP A 163 13.30 14.41 -5.96
C ASP A 163 13.35 13.37 -7.11
N GLY A 164 12.22 13.08 -7.73
CA GLY A 164 12.15 12.14 -8.86
C GLY A 164 12.26 10.66 -8.47
N ILE A 165 12.31 10.33 -7.18
CA ILE A 165 12.29 8.96 -6.67
C ILE A 165 10.87 8.63 -6.21
N GLN A 166 10.28 7.63 -6.86
CA GLN A 166 9.02 7.04 -6.43
C GLN A 166 9.32 5.77 -5.64
N SER A 167 8.96 5.77 -4.36
CA SER A 167 9.09 4.58 -3.51
C SER A 167 7.87 3.69 -3.55
N LEU A 168 6.70 4.29 -3.80
CA LEU A 168 5.41 3.63 -3.82
C LEU A 168 5.17 2.91 -5.16
N ASN A 169 4.78 1.65 -5.08
CA ASN A 169 4.42 0.83 -6.22
C ASN A 169 3.03 0.24 -6.00
N PHE A 170 2.37 -0.12 -7.10
CA PHE A 170 1.05 -0.71 -7.08
C PHE A 170 1.07 -2.08 -7.77
N ASP A 171 0.50 -3.08 -7.12
CA ASP A 171 0.16 -4.35 -7.74
C ASP A 171 -1.34 -4.31 -8.07
N GLU A 172 -1.63 -4.02 -9.33
CA GLU A 172 -2.97 -4.06 -9.89
C GLU A 172 -3.24 -5.51 -10.33
N ALA A 173 -3.46 -6.40 -9.37
CA ALA A 173 -3.83 -7.78 -9.69
C ALA A 173 -5.07 -7.81 -10.57
N THR A 174 -5.12 -8.77 -11.48
CA THR A 174 -6.19 -8.93 -12.49
C THR A 174 -7.58 -9.23 -11.90
N THR A 175 -7.67 -9.38 -10.59
CA THR A 175 -8.92 -9.55 -9.87
C THR A 175 -9.33 -8.23 -9.23
N LEU A 176 -10.57 -7.86 -9.45
CA LEU A 176 -11.31 -6.66 -9.05
C LEU A 176 -11.08 -6.16 -7.63
N ASP A 177 -10.67 -7.01 -6.73
CA ASP A 177 -10.84 -6.77 -5.31
C ASP A 177 -9.57 -6.28 -4.62
N TYR A 178 -8.41 -6.18 -5.30
CA TYR A 178 -7.16 -6.01 -4.57
C TYR A 178 -6.09 -5.24 -5.33
N VAL A 179 -6.23 -3.92 -5.38
CA VAL A 179 -5.06 -3.08 -5.69
C VAL A 179 -4.26 -2.92 -4.41
N THR A 180 -3.02 -3.43 -4.42
CA THR A 180 -2.13 -3.38 -3.27
C THR A 180 -1.01 -2.39 -3.52
N ALA A 181 -0.86 -1.43 -2.61
CA ALA A 181 0.29 -0.53 -2.59
C ALA A 181 1.41 -1.11 -1.72
N TYR A 182 2.67 -0.94 -2.15
CA TYR A 182 3.86 -1.43 -1.43
C TYR A 182 5.09 -0.58 -1.73
N THR A 183 6.11 -0.67 -0.87
CA THR A 183 7.41 0.00 -1.08
C THR A 183 8.53 -0.99 -1.29
N ASN A 184 9.65 -0.50 -1.88
CA ASN A 184 10.84 -1.29 -2.15
C ASN A 184 11.84 -1.23 -1.01
N GLN A 185 12.75 -2.20 -0.97
CA GLN A 185 13.87 -2.19 -0.05
C GLN A 185 14.89 -1.09 -0.38
N THR A 186 15.45 -0.50 0.67
CA THR A 186 16.59 0.42 0.61
C THR A 186 17.90 -0.37 0.57
N MET A 187 19.02 0.34 0.56
CA MET A 187 20.35 -0.25 0.79
C MET A 187 20.72 -0.33 2.29
N VAL A 188 19.93 0.30 3.17
CA VAL A 188 20.17 0.34 4.61
C VAL A 188 19.86 -1.02 5.25
N PRO A 189 20.82 -1.65 5.99
CA PRO A 189 20.56 -2.90 6.68
C PRO A 189 19.59 -2.69 7.86
N THR A 190 18.73 -3.68 8.11
CA THR A 190 17.90 -3.70 9.33
C THR A 190 18.74 -4.21 10.50
N ARG A 191 18.62 -3.56 11.65
CA ARG A 191 19.23 -4.02 12.90
C ARG A 191 18.26 -4.85 13.74
N TYR A 192 16.98 -4.55 13.68
CA TYR A 192 15.93 -5.17 14.50
C TYR A 192 14.73 -5.63 13.69
N GLN A 193 14.26 -6.80 14.01
CA GLN A 193 12.96 -7.42 13.79
C GLN A 193 12.23 -7.22 12.45
N ALA A 194 12.91 -7.50 11.37
CA ALA A 194 12.21 -8.02 10.21
C ALA A 194 12.87 -9.36 9.84
N PRO A 195 12.50 -10.48 10.45
CA PRO A 195 13.22 -11.77 10.30
C PRO A 195 13.26 -12.26 8.85
N LYS A 196 12.36 -11.75 8.00
CA LYS A 196 12.31 -12.09 6.58
C LYS A 196 13.20 -11.20 5.73
N TYR A 197 13.49 -9.97 6.17
CA TYR A 197 14.20 -8.97 5.37
C TYR A 197 15.46 -8.50 6.10
N THR A 198 16.56 -8.37 5.35
CA THR A 198 17.86 -7.93 5.88
C THR A 198 18.11 -6.44 5.67
N ARG A 199 17.24 -5.77 4.93
CA ARG A 199 17.30 -4.33 4.62
C ARG A 199 16.00 -3.64 4.95
N ALA A 200 16.10 -2.39 5.32
CA ALA A 200 14.95 -1.54 5.53
C ALA A 200 14.21 -1.25 4.21
N PHE A 201 13.00 -0.78 4.33
CA PHE A 201 12.17 -0.33 3.22
C PHE A 201 12.10 1.20 3.20
N TYR A 202 11.88 1.75 2.01
CA TYR A 202 11.57 3.17 1.89
C TYR A 202 10.23 3.48 2.55
N GLU A 203 10.11 4.68 3.10
CA GLU A 203 8.81 5.21 3.49
C GLU A 203 7.94 5.40 2.24
N PRO A 204 6.61 5.10 2.31
CA PRO A 204 5.70 5.40 1.22
C PRO A 204 5.43 6.89 1.14
N GLU A 205 5.09 7.37 -0.05
CA GLU A 205 4.51 8.69 -0.23
C GLU A 205 3.08 8.74 0.32
N ALA A 206 2.54 9.96 0.48
CA ALA A 206 1.18 10.15 0.94
C ALA A 206 0.17 9.49 -0.01
N LEU A 207 -0.64 8.60 0.52
CA LEU A 207 -1.62 7.84 -0.24
C LEU A 207 -3.00 7.94 0.42
N PHE A 208 -3.99 8.31 -0.40
CA PHE A 208 -5.40 8.39 -0.05
C PHE A 208 -6.20 7.54 -1.02
N SER A 209 -7.22 6.88 -0.54
CA SER A 209 -8.10 6.08 -1.40
C SER A 209 -9.54 6.14 -0.95
N ALA A 210 -10.43 5.88 -1.91
CA ALA A 210 -11.85 5.64 -1.69
C ALA A 210 -12.32 4.53 -2.63
N TYR A 211 -13.19 3.68 -2.14
CA TYR A 211 -13.78 2.59 -2.89
C TYR A 211 -15.27 2.51 -2.63
N GLU A 212 -16.05 2.63 -3.70
CA GLU A 212 -17.51 2.51 -3.68
C GLU A 212 -17.92 1.32 -4.52
N GLN A 213 -18.76 0.47 -3.96
CA GLN A 213 -19.20 -0.78 -4.58
C GLN A 213 -20.67 -0.73 -4.96
N ALA A 214 -21.04 -1.55 -5.92
CA ALA A 214 -22.42 -1.82 -6.30
C ALA A 214 -23.23 -0.56 -6.64
N ILE A 215 -22.59 0.42 -7.28
CA ILE A 215 -23.26 1.61 -7.78
C ILE A 215 -24.17 1.18 -8.92
N GLU A 216 -25.47 1.20 -8.68
CA GLU A 216 -26.45 0.81 -9.68
C GLU A 216 -26.79 1.97 -10.61
N VAL A 217 -26.69 1.69 -11.90
CA VAL A 217 -27.20 2.56 -12.98
C VAL A 217 -28.30 1.78 -13.69
N ASN A 218 -29.54 2.18 -13.47
CA ASN A 218 -30.73 1.51 -14.01
C ASN A 218 -31.58 2.43 -14.88
N GLU A 219 -32.53 1.86 -15.59
CA GLU A 219 -33.42 2.57 -16.50
C GLU A 219 -34.42 3.51 -15.77
N ASN A 220 -34.67 3.28 -14.50
CA ASN A 220 -35.58 4.13 -13.70
C ASN A 220 -34.93 5.47 -13.34
N LEU A 221 -33.61 5.62 -13.54
CA LEU A 221 -32.84 6.82 -13.22
C LEU A 221 -32.96 7.24 -11.73
N ASP A 222 -33.07 6.25 -10.83
CA ASP A 222 -33.19 6.49 -9.40
C ASP A 222 -31.94 7.21 -8.85
N GLY A 223 -32.15 8.38 -8.27
CA GLY A 223 -31.08 9.24 -7.77
C GLY A 223 -30.33 10.01 -8.86
N PHE A 224 -30.87 10.06 -10.08
CA PHE A 224 -30.38 10.94 -11.13
C PHE A 224 -31.17 12.23 -11.20
N GLU A 225 -30.50 13.32 -11.51
CA GLU A 225 -31.08 14.63 -11.75
C GLU A 225 -30.87 15.02 -13.22
N TYR A 226 -31.88 15.59 -13.86
CA TYR A 226 -31.74 16.07 -15.21
C TYR A 226 -31.04 17.44 -15.24
N ASP A 227 -29.93 17.52 -15.93
CA ASP A 227 -29.20 18.77 -16.20
C ASP A 227 -29.63 19.34 -17.56
N PRO A 228 -30.46 20.40 -17.58
CA PRO A 228 -31.00 20.95 -18.82
C PRO A 228 -29.94 21.71 -19.65
N VAL A 229 -28.82 22.08 -19.06
CA VAL A 229 -27.75 22.79 -19.77
C VAL A 229 -26.95 21.81 -20.65
N ARG A 230 -26.77 20.60 -20.16
CA ARG A 230 -25.99 19.55 -20.84
C ARG A 230 -26.89 18.55 -21.57
N ASP A 231 -28.19 18.64 -21.37
CA ASP A 231 -29.19 17.68 -21.86
C ASP A 231 -28.87 16.22 -21.45
N LEU A 232 -28.61 16.03 -20.14
CA LEU A 232 -28.15 14.78 -19.57
C LEU A 232 -28.79 14.48 -18.22
N TRP A 233 -28.93 13.20 -17.93
CA TRP A 233 -29.22 12.73 -16.58
C TRP A 233 -27.89 12.55 -15.82
N VAL A 234 -27.76 13.15 -14.63
CA VAL A 234 -26.55 13.19 -13.83
C VAL A 234 -26.85 12.61 -12.45
N LYS A 235 -26.08 11.65 -12.04
CA LYS A 235 -26.01 11.19 -10.65
C LYS A 235 -24.70 11.72 -10.05
N ARG A 236 -24.83 12.49 -8.98
CA ARG A 236 -23.66 12.95 -8.24
C ARG A 236 -23.26 11.89 -7.23
N LEU A 237 -21.99 11.60 -7.16
CA LEU A 237 -21.38 10.69 -6.21
C LEU A 237 -20.20 11.38 -5.53
N ASP A 238 -20.31 11.58 -4.23
CA ASP A 238 -19.27 12.17 -3.42
C ASP A 238 -18.41 11.04 -2.81
N MET A 239 -17.14 10.97 -3.16
CA MET A 239 -16.21 9.98 -2.66
C MET A 239 -15.21 10.63 -1.69
N LEU A 240 -15.28 10.26 -0.43
CA LEU A 240 -14.35 10.72 0.60
C LEU A 240 -13.08 9.86 0.60
N LEU A 241 -11.97 10.41 0.11
CA LEU A 241 -10.69 9.73 0.14
C LEU A 241 -10.09 9.78 1.56
N LYS A 242 -9.81 8.61 2.11
CA LYS A 242 -9.20 8.46 3.42
C LYS A 242 -7.70 8.16 3.28
N PRO A 243 -6.85 8.66 4.20
CA PRO A 243 -5.45 8.29 4.20
C PRO A 243 -5.28 6.79 4.48
N VAL A 244 -4.43 6.13 3.72
CA VAL A 244 -3.99 4.75 3.91
C VAL A 244 -2.50 4.65 4.21
N THR A 245 -1.85 5.81 4.34
CA THR A 245 -0.52 5.99 4.90
C THR A 245 -0.60 6.93 6.09
N TYR A 246 0.21 6.70 7.11
CA TYR A 246 0.13 7.41 8.39
C TYR A 246 1.46 8.06 8.73
N ILE A 247 1.40 9.30 9.22
CA ILE A 247 2.57 10.09 9.59
C ILE A 247 2.89 9.86 11.07
N TYR A 248 4.12 9.45 11.34
CA TYR A 248 4.71 9.47 12.67
C TYR A 248 5.74 10.59 12.76
N LEU A 249 5.81 11.23 13.92
CA LEU A 249 6.75 12.27 14.25
C LEU A 249 7.62 11.78 15.42
N PRO A 250 8.68 11.01 15.14
CA PRO A 250 9.58 10.54 16.18
C PRO A 250 10.42 11.68 16.72
N GLN A 251 10.53 11.76 18.06
CA GLN A 251 11.43 12.66 18.77
C GLN A 251 12.10 11.96 19.96
N ILE A 252 13.39 12.22 20.14
CA ILE A 252 14.18 11.77 21.27
C ILE A 252 14.68 13.04 21.98
N ILE A 253 14.21 13.27 23.19
CA ILE A 253 14.52 14.42 24.02
C ILE A 253 15.70 14.05 24.91
N LEU A 254 16.80 14.80 24.81
CA LEU A 254 18.03 14.57 25.53
C LEU A 254 18.12 15.59 26.68
N HIS A 255 17.78 15.16 27.89
CA HIS A 255 17.99 15.94 29.11
C HIS A 255 19.46 15.85 29.52
N ASN A 256 19.99 16.91 30.12
CA ASN A 256 21.37 16.95 30.64
C ASN A 256 22.44 16.51 29.63
N ASN A 257 22.24 16.85 28.34
CA ASN A 257 23.15 16.37 27.28
C ASN A 257 24.58 16.89 27.48
N HIS A 258 24.77 18.10 28.02
CA HIS A 258 26.07 18.68 28.28
C HIS A 258 27.10 18.50 27.15
N ASN A 259 26.57 18.53 25.91
CA ASN A 259 27.37 18.29 24.69
C ASN A 259 27.96 16.87 24.59
N LYS A 260 27.36 15.85 25.25
CA LYS A 260 27.74 14.45 25.08
C LYS A 260 27.40 13.95 23.68
N ILE A 261 26.15 14.17 23.24
CA ILE A 261 25.74 13.94 21.86
C ILE A 261 25.88 15.25 21.10
N VAL A 262 26.56 15.18 19.97
CA VAL A 262 26.87 16.36 19.14
C VAL A 262 26.19 16.30 17.77
N ASN A 263 25.77 15.11 17.33
CA ASN A 263 25.07 14.92 16.06
C ASN A 263 24.44 13.50 15.99
N VAL A 264 23.79 13.20 14.88
CA VAL A 264 23.30 11.88 14.47
C VAL A 264 23.83 11.54 13.10
N ASP A 265 23.80 10.27 12.70
CA ASP A 265 24.20 9.86 11.34
C ASP A 265 23.18 10.27 10.24
N GLY A 266 22.05 10.87 10.64
CA GLY A 266 20.99 11.32 9.74
C GLY A 266 19.94 10.24 9.44
N SER A 267 20.02 9.09 10.05
CA SER A 267 19.30 7.87 9.74
C SER A 267 18.56 7.32 10.96
N GLY A 268 17.29 6.99 10.78
CA GLY A 268 16.47 6.31 11.77
C GLY A 268 15.67 5.18 11.12
N ASN A 269 15.23 4.23 11.91
CA ASN A 269 14.38 3.14 11.46
C ASN A 269 13.24 2.91 12.45
N LEU A 270 12.07 2.48 11.92
CA LEU A 270 10.96 1.99 12.73
C LEU A 270 10.57 0.60 12.25
N SER A 271 10.65 -0.41 13.12
CA SER A 271 10.36 -1.80 12.79
C SER A 271 8.93 -2.20 13.15
N GLY A 272 8.48 -3.34 12.59
CA GLY A 272 7.16 -3.90 12.85
C GLY A 272 6.03 -3.29 12.03
N MET A 273 6.34 -2.39 11.09
CA MET A 273 5.34 -1.72 10.26
C MET A 273 4.93 -2.60 9.07
N ALA A 274 3.72 -2.41 8.56
CA ALA A 274 3.23 -3.14 7.40
C ALA A 274 4.00 -2.74 6.13
N ARG A 275 4.36 -3.75 5.32
CA ARG A 275 4.98 -3.55 4.02
C ARG A 275 4.02 -3.07 2.94
N THR A 276 2.75 -3.43 3.07
CA THR A 276 1.73 -3.26 2.03
C THR A 276 0.43 -2.75 2.62
N VAL A 277 -0.40 -2.15 1.79
CA VAL A 277 -1.79 -1.83 2.11
C VAL A 277 -2.68 -2.16 0.91
N ASN A 278 -3.86 -2.72 1.19
CA ASN A 278 -4.91 -2.86 0.20
C ASN A 278 -5.66 -1.53 0.10
N ILE A 279 -5.60 -0.86 -1.04
CA ILE A 279 -6.19 0.49 -1.18
C ILE A 279 -7.71 0.48 -1.35
N ASN A 280 -8.33 -0.66 -1.67
CA ASN A 280 -9.78 -0.80 -1.71
C ASN A 280 -10.38 -0.79 -0.29
N THR A 281 -9.71 -1.44 0.64
CA THR A 281 -10.21 -1.64 2.01
C THR A 281 -9.52 -0.77 3.05
N GLY A 282 -8.33 -0.26 2.74
CA GLY A 282 -7.45 0.41 3.71
C GLY A 282 -6.78 -0.56 4.70
N ILE A 283 -6.96 -1.87 4.53
CA ILE A 283 -6.37 -2.88 5.43
C ILE A 283 -4.89 -3.06 5.09
N SER A 284 -4.04 -2.94 6.10
CA SER A 284 -2.61 -3.17 5.96
C SER A 284 -2.27 -4.66 5.90
N GLY A 285 -1.18 -4.98 5.20
CA GLY A 285 -0.72 -6.35 5.05
C GLY A 285 -0.14 -6.95 6.33
N SER A 286 0.00 -8.26 6.36
CA SER A 286 0.57 -9.02 7.51
C SER A 286 2.11 -9.07 7.51
N ASP A 287 2.75 -8.65 6.43
CA ASP A 287 4.21 -8.70 6.24
C ASP A 287 4.86 -7.53 6.98
N ALA A 288 5.55 -7.80 8.09
CA ALA A 288 6.23 -6.79 8.87
C ALA A 288 7.59 -6.43 8.28
N VAL A 289 7.86 -5.14 8.22
CA VAL A 289 9.13 -4.58 7.73
C VAL A 289 9.66 -3.52 8.70
N THR A 290 10.91 -3.14 8.48
CA THR A 290 11.51 -1.95 9.06
C THR A 290 11.49 -0.85 8.03
N VAL A 291 10.95 0.31 8.38
CA VAL A 291 10.89 1.50 7.51
C VAL A 291 12.00 2.44 7.90
N HIS A 292 12.79 2.86 6.90
CA HIS A 292 13.87 3.82 7.05
C HIS A 292 13.36 5.24 6.85
N TYR A 293 13.83 6.16 7.69
CA TYR A 293 13.51 7.58 7.59
C TYR A 293 14.71 8.46 7.98
N ASN A 294 14.64 9.73 7.63
CA ASN A 294 15.68 10.69 7.98
C ASN A 294 15.44 11.27 9.37
N VAL A 295 16.52 11.50 10.11
CA VAL A 295 16.51 12.20 11.42
C VAL A 295 17.50 13.34 11.41
N ARG A 296 17.24 14.32 12.28
CA ARG A 296 18.14 15.47 12.48
C ARG A 296 18.27 15.79 13.94
N PHE A 297 19.48 16.12 14.36
CA PHE A 297 19.79 16.66 15.68
C PHE A 297 19.56 18.17 15.72
N LYS A 298 18.83 18.64 16.71
CA LYS A 298 18.52 20.05 16.95
C LYS A 298 18.87 20.41 18.39
N PRO A 299 19.93 21.19 18.62
CA PRO A 299 20.29 21.64 19.96
C PRO A 299 19.42 22.82 20.41
N TYR A 300 19.35 23.02 21.71
CA TYR A 300 18.72 24.17 22.37
C TYR A 300 17.22 24.33 22.06
N CYS A 301 16.49 23.22 22.00
CA CYS A 301 15.03 23.25 21.96
C CYS A 301 14.44 23.61 23.33
N LEU A 302 13.21 24.08 23.35
CA LEU A 302 12.51 24.43 24.59
C LEU A 302 11.41 23.39 24.87
N LYS A 303 11.50 22.72 26.02
CA LYS A 303 10.47 21.84 26.57
C LYS A 303 10.13 22.29 27.98
N ASP A 304 8.89 22.67 28.25
CA ASP A 304 8.38 23.02 29.57
C ASP A 304 9.28 24.01 30.33
N GLN A 305 9.85 25.01 29.65
CA GLN A 305 10.80 26.01 30.13
C GLN A 305 12.25 25.49 30.38
N GLU A 306 12.51 24.20 30.10
CA GLU A 306 13.84 23.63 30.09
C GLU A 306 14.46 23.70 28.70
N VAL A 307 15.77 23.93 28.62
CA VAL A 307 16.53 23.86 27.38
C VAL A 307 17.05 22.44 27.22
N VAL A 308 16.58 21.74 26.18
CA VAL A 308 16.94 20.35 25.85
C VAL A 308 17.48 20.27 24.43
N ASP A 309 18.21 19.23 24.15
CA ASP A 309 18.56 18.87 22.76
C ASP A 309 17.60 17.78 22.27
N ILE A 310 17.18 17.85 21.00
CA ILE A 310 16.19 16.92 20.48
C ILE A 310 16.67 16.34 19.14
N ILE A 311 16.56 15.02 19.02
CA ILE A 311 16.68 14.33 17.73
C ILE A 311 15.25 14.09 17.24
N GLY A 312 14.95 14.53 16.05
CA GLY A 312 13.60 14.40 15.50
C GLY A 312 13.60 14.10 14.00
N GLY A 313 12.45 13.67 13.54
CA GLY A 313 12.24 13.35 12.14
C GLY A 313 10.76 13.21 11.79
N ARG A 314 10.50 12.89 10.55
CA ARG A 314 9.17 12.56 10.04
C ARG A 314 9.25 11.24 9.31
N LEU A 315 8.27 10.41 9.53
CA LEU A 315 8.19 9.08 8.94
C LEU A 315 6.76 8.85 8.44
N MET A 316 6.64 8.30 7.24
CA MET A 316 5.36 7.80 6.73
C MET A 316 5.39 6.29 6.60
N THR A 317 4.29 5.62 6.96
CA THR A 317 4.15 4.16 6.90
C THR A 317 2.74 3.76 6.47
N PHE A 318 2.54 2.48 6.10
CA PHE A 318 1.19 1.91 5.95
C PHE A 318 0.53 1.53 7.30
N GLY A 319 1.14 1.92 8.41
CA GLY A 319 0.66 1.58 9.75
C GLY A 319 1.11 0.20 10.23
N MET A 320 0.45 -0.28 11.28
CA MET A 320 0.69 -1.59 11.87
C MET A 320 0.24 -2.72 10.93
N CYS A 321 0.84 -3.90 11.07
CA CYS A 321 0.38 -5.09 10.33
C CYS A 321 -1.04 -5.49 10.73
N ASP A 322 -1.79 -6.00 9.75
CA ASP A 322 -3.16 -6.51 9.91
C ASP A 322 -4.16 -5.47 10.47
N LEU A 323 -3.82 -4.19 10.35
CA LEU A 323 -4.68 -3.09 10.79
C LEU A 323 -5.84 -2.89 9.82
N ASN A 324 -7.07 -2.99 10.33
CA ASN A 324 -8.28 -2.55 9.63
C ASN A 324 -8.79 -1.25 10.27
N PRO A 325 -8.44 -0.07 9.72
CA PRO A 325 -8.77 1.21 10.34
C PRO A 325 -10.28 1.50 10.40
N ASN A 326 -11.08 0.78 9.60
CA ASN A 326 -12.54 0.92 9.58
C ASN A 326 -13.26 0.03 10.61
N ALA A 327 -12.58 -0.98 11.16
CA ALA A 327 -13.15 -1.90 12.15
C ALA A 327 -12.79 -1.52 13.59
N ILE A 328 -11.88 -0.57 13.81
CA ILE A 328 -11.45 -0.18 15.15
C ILE A 328 -12.52 0.70 15.80
N THR A 329 -13.13 0.18 16.84
CA THR A 329 -14.09 0.91 17.68
C THR A 329 -13.58 1.10 19.10
N ARG A 330 -12.62 0.26 19.54
CA ARG A 330 -12.02 0.25 20.88
C ARG A 330 -10.53 -0.06 20.78
N GLN A 331 -9.78 0.29 21.83
CA GLN A 331 -8.34 0.00 21.93
C GLN A 331 -8.03 -1.51 21.79
N GLU A 332 -8.91 -2.36 22.26
CA GLU A 332 -8.80 -3.83 22.19
C GLU A 332 -8.87 -4.38 20.76
N ASP A 333 -9.48 -3.65 19.86
CA ASP A 333 -9.59 -4.05 18.44
C ASP A 333 -8.26 -3.82 17.68
N ILE A 334 -7.27 -3.16 18.30
CA ILE A 334 -5.97 -2.91 17.69
C ILE A 334 -5.10 -4.16 17.82
N PRO A 335 -4.50 -4.65 16.72
CA PRO A 335 -3.66 -5.85 16.75
C PRO A 335 -2.49 -5.75 17.76
N GLU A 336 -2.28 -6.83 18.54
CA GLU A 336 -1.14 -6.95 19.46
C GLU A 336 -0.03 -7.89 18.94
N ASN A 337 -0.09 -8.20 17.68
CA ASN A 337 0.71 -9.27 17.09
C ASN A 337 2.17 -8.93 16.83
N ARG A 338 2.58 -7.68 17.03
CA ARG A 338 3.93 -7.19 16.68
C ARG A 338 4.46 -6.24 17.74
N ARG A 339 5.80 -6.25 17.88
CA ARG A 339 6.52 -5.20 18.60
C ARG A 339 7.10 -4.21 17.62
N HIS A 340 7.20 -2.95 18.07
CA HIS A 340 7.70 -1.84 17.28
C HIS A 340 8.93 -1.26 17.95
N PHE A 341 10.05 -1.25 17.22
CA PHE A 341 11.30 -0.70 17.72
C PHE A 341 11.75 0.46 16.84
N MET A 342 12.16 1.54 17.49
CA MET A 342 12.76 2.68 16.85
C MET A 342 14.27 2.65 17.12
N ASP A 343 15.10 2.78 16.08
CA ASP A 343 16.54 2.90 16.26
C ASP A 343 17.09 4.19 15.65
N VAL A 344 18.10 4.76 16.30
CA VAL A 344 18.83 5.94 15.84
C VAL A 344 20.30 5.84 16.27
N THR A 345 21.20 6.20 15.38
CA THR A 345 22.64 6.24 15.67
C THR A 345 23.05 7.66 16.07
N MET A 346 23.55 7.80 17.29
CA MET A 346 23.98 9.06 17.89
C MET A 346 25.51 9.18 17.89
N LEU A 347 26.01 10.35 17.52
CA LEU A 347 27.44 10.65 17.52
C LEU A 347 27.82 11.36 18.83
N PHE A 348 28.72 10.76 19.59
CA PHE A 348 29.27 11.33 20.81
C PHE A 348 30.41 12.32 20.53
N ASN A 349 30.66 13.21 21.49
CA ASN A 349 31.67 14.27 21.40
C ASN A 349 33.13 13.72 21.28
N ASN A 350 33.36 12.45 21.59
CA ASN A 350 34.64 11.76 21.39
C ASN A 350 34.79 11.15 19.98
N GLY A 351 33.83 11.36 19.09
CA GLY A 351 33.84 10.89 17.72
C GLY A 351 33.46 9.39 17.57
N ILE A 352 32.87 8.80 18.61
CA ILE A 352 32.32 7.44 18.55
C ILE A 352 30.82 7.55 18.36
N ASP A 353 30.27 6.73 17.49
CA ASP A 353 28.83 6.56 17.29
C ASP A 353 28.31 5.34 18.05
N SER A 354 27.07 5.42 18.49
CA SER A 354 26.36 4.30 19.10
C SER A 354 24.90 4.30 18.63
N THR A 355 24.37 3.10 18.36
CA THR A 355 22.98 2.94 17.99
C THR A 355 22.14 2.63 19.22
N PHE A 356 21.09 3.41 19.40
CA PHE A 356 20.11 3.24 20.46
C PHE A 356 18.86 2.63 19.87
N VAL A 357 18.24 1.72 20.61
CA VAL A 357 17.01 1.03 20.21
C VAL A 357 15.97 1.17 21.30
N PHE A 358 14.81 1.63 20.91
CA PHE A 358 13.70 1.94 21.83
C PHE A 358 12.49 1.10 21.47
N ASP A 359 11.88 0.48 22.45
CA ASP A 359 10.57 -0.14 22.31
C ASP A 359 9.47 0.95 22.34
N VAL A 360 8.82 1.15 21.22
CA VAL A 360 7.73 2.14 21.07
C VAL A 360 6.39 1.47 20.81
N THR A 361 6.27 0.19 21.13
CA THR A 361 5.10 -0.65 20.83
C THR A 361 3.81 -0.04 21.35
N ASP A 362 3.78 0.38 22.60
CA ASP A 362 2.58 0.95 23.21
C ASP A 362 2.21 2.29 22.60
N GLN A 363 3.20 3.14 22.28
CA GLN A 363 2.95 4.42 21.63
C GLN A 363 2.40 4.23 20.22
N VAL A 364 2.96 3.30 19.42
CA VAL A 364 2.45 2.99 18.07
C VAL A 364 1.03 2.44 18.13
N ARG A 365 0.73 1.57 19.10
CA ARG A 365 -0.63 1.03 19.31
C ARG A 365 -1.62 2.10 19.73
N GLN A 366 -1.25 3.00 20.63
CA GLN A 366 -2.09 4.13 21.02
C GLN A 366 -2.34 5.10 19.87
N LYS A 367 -1.33 5.27 19.01
CA LYS A 367 -1.31 6.20 17.87
C LYS A 367 -1.30 5.45 16.54
N TYR A 368 -2.19 4.48 16.38
CA TYR A 368 -2.20 3.54 15.24
C TYR A 368 -2.42 4.20 13.87
N LYS A 369 -2.94 5.42 13.83
CA LYS A 369 -3.09 6.25 12.63
C LYS A 369 -2.01 7.33 12.50
N GLY A 370 -0.87 7.17 13.18
CA GLY A 370 0.19 8.17 13.22
C GLY A 370 0.12 9.03 14.48
N GLY A 371 1.16 9.81 14.71
CA GLY A 371 1.27 10.70 15.88
C GLY A 371 2.71 10.89 16.32
N VAL A 372 2.92 11.62 17.42
CA VAL A 372 4.23 11.88 17.99
C VAL A 372 4.70 10.66 18.78
N LEU A 373 5.89 10.12 18.45
CA LEU A 373 6.57 9.09 19.24
C LEU A 373 7.66 9.77 20.06
N THR A 374 7.53 9.79 21.39
CA THR A 374 8.44 10.51 22.26
C THR A 374 9.28 9.55 23.10
N ILE A 375 10.59 9.73 23.08
CA ILE A 375 11.55 9.09 23.98
C ILE A 375 12.25 10.20 24.77
N GLU A 376 12.38 10.03 26.06
CA GLU A 376 13.14 10.94 26.93
C GLU A 376 14.36 10.21 27.49
N LEU A 377 15.53 10.80 27.33
CA LEU A 377 16.79 10.25 27.82
C LEU A 377 17.46 11.25 28.75
N ASP A 378 17.82 10.79 29.96
CA ASP A 378 18.73 11.53 30.82
C ASP A 378 20.19 11.16 30.51
N MET A 379 20.86 12.05 29.80
CA MET A 379 22.23 11.82 29.35
C MET A 379 23.25 11.69 30.47
N ASP A 380 22.92 12.11 31.71
CA ASP A 380 23.81 11.88 32.85
C ASP A 380 23.90 10.39 33.21
N THR A 381 22.89 9.62 32.93
CA THR A 381 22.85 8.16 33.16
C THR A 381 23.55 7.34 32.04
N ILE A 382 23.78 7.95 30.88
CA ILE A 382 24.34 7.26 29.72
C ILE A 382 25.87 7.47 29.68
N PRO A 383 26.67 6.41 29.75
CA PRO A 383 28.12 6.54 29.66
C PRO A 383 28.59 6.90 28.25
N VAL A 384 29.64 7.69 28.14
CA VAL A 384 30.29 7.96 26.86
C VAL A 384 31.06 6.71 26.44
N PRO A 385 30.81 6.14 25.24
CA PRO A 385 31.49 4.94 24.79
C PRO A 385 33.01 5.15 24.65
N SER A 386 33.82 4.14 24.99
CA SER A 386 35.29 4.20 24.90
C SER A 386 35.84 3.36 23.76
N ARG A 387 36.94 3.81 23.12
CA ARG A 387 37.61 3.08 22.03
C ARG A 387 38.28 1.77 22.44
N SER A 388 38.38 1.48 23.72
CA SER A 388 39.10 0.31 24.23
C SER A 388 38.19 -0.87 24.50
N GLY A 389 37.69 -1.50 23.46
CA GLY A 389 36.90 -2.74 23.59
C GLY A 389 36.05 -2.96 22.35
N GLY A 390 36.53 -3.81 21.47
CA GLY A 390 36.05 -4.03 20.11
C GLY A 390 34.62 -4.59 19.95
N SER A 391 33.63 -3.97 20.53
CA SER A 391 32.23 -4.17 20.14
C SER A 391 31.50 -2.84 20.24
N ALA A 392 30.79 -2.49 19.17
CA ALA A 392 29.83 -1.40 19.21
C ALA A 392 28.84 -1.66 20.36
N PHE A 393 28.64 -0.65 21.20
CA PHE A 393 27.73 -0.73 22.34
C PHE A 393 26.30 -0.63 21.80
N ASP A 394 25.60 -1.74 21.72
CA ASP A 394 24.17 -1.75 21.42
C ASP A 394 23.40 -1.60 22.74
N ALA A 395 23.01 -0.38 23.08
CA ALA A 395 22.15 -0.13 24.23
C ALA A 395 20.68 -0.39 23.87
N VAL A 396 20.11 -1.46 24.38
CA VAL A 396 18.66 -1.71 24.30
C VAL A 396 18.00 -1.13 25.54
N VAL A 397 17.22 -0.06 25.37
CA VAL A 397 16.40 0.49 26.44
C VAL A 397 15.06 -0.25 26.43
N LYS A 398 14.85 -1.11 27.40
CA LYS A 398 13.58 -1.84 27.60
C LYS A 398 12.68 -1.01 28.49
N ASP A 399 11.49 -0.75 28.02
CA ASP A 399 10.33 -0.15 28.70
C ASP A 399 10.61 1.10 29.52
N TYR A 400 10.03 2.20 29.08
CA TYR A 400 9.85 3.41 29.86
C TYR A 400 8.56 3.24 30.67
N GLU A 401 8.66 2.71 31.91
CA GLU A 401 7.65 2.92 32.92
C GLU A 401 7.97 4.21 33.65
N ASP A 402 6.94 5.03 33.88
CA ASP A 402 7.03 6.30 34.62
C ASP A 402 7.93 6.17 35.86
N GLY A 403 9.16 6.67 35.78
CA GLY A 403 10.06 6.81 36.92
C GLY A 403 10.83 5.57 37.38
N GLY A 404 10.88 4.50 36.57
CA GLY A 404 11.62 3.26 36.88
C GLY A 404 13.12 3.33 36.53
N THR A 405 13.94 2.65 37.31
CA THR A 405 15.38 2.46 37.08
C THR A 405 15.65 1.71 35.78
N HIS A 406 16.46 2.29 34.91
CA HIS A 406 16.89 1.67 33.66
C HIS A 406 17.93 0.58 33.94
N GLU A 407 17.66 -0.67 33.56
CA GLU A 407 18.67 -1.73 33.51
C GLU A 407 19.25 -1.77 32.09
N PHE A 408 20.55 -1.51 31.99
CA PHE A 408 21.31 -1.73 30.77
C PHE A 408 21.89 -3.15 30.80
N GLU A 409 21.52 -4.00 29.86
CA GLU A 409 22.23 -5.24 29.60
C GLU A 409 23.49 -4.93 28.76
N MET A 410 24.67 -5.16 29.34
CA MET A 410 25.97 -5.03 28.69
C MET A 410 26.35 -6.33 27.97
#